data_28b9c5bdba56f49f375cc402b36c9d9c
#
_entry.id   28b9c5bdba56f49f375cc402b36c9d9c
#
_cell.length_a   1.000
_cell.length_b   1.000
_cell.length_c   1.000
_cell.angle_alpha   90.00
_cell.angle_beta   90.00
_cell.angle_gamma   90.00
#
_symmetry.space_group_name_H-M   'P 1'
#
loop_
_entity.id
_entity.type
_entity.pdbx_description
1 polymer ?
#
loop_
_entity_poly.entity_id
_entity_poly.type
_entity_poly.pdbx_seq_one_letter_code
_entity_poly.pdbx_strand_id
1 'polypeptide(L)'
;MNRNFANFDYLLFLSVLALSVIGVLFIYSSGVNSDGILTSFEFQRQIIWVCTGIVLLFLVALYDYNKVKEYSVIIYAVGLLLLLYTPFFGKTVKGAKSWIGFGSFGIQPSEFMKIAYILFLAFYLDRSQKETELKRFIRAGVITLVPMFLILLQPDLGTASVYVPIFLVMCYVAGVKLQYLAFIFLVMFLGVAGLLYPMWEFYVTKEVSSLSRVLTDTRFSLLLFGVFFTVTALFLIGYFVFRKKYYYWLTFSFLILCGAMLICIAGLKVLKPYQMKRLIVFLDPSIDALDSGWNINQSMIAIGAGGLRGTRFLQGTQSHYKFLPEQPTDFIFSILSEEWGFIGGMIVFSLYIMIFRRIRKAALRCSDFYGKLVCIGMQVIFMYHFMINIGMVMGIMPVMGIPLLFLSYGGSSLWSAMISIGIVMGINLRQI
;
A
#
# COMPACT_ATOMS: atom_id res chain seq x y z
N MET A 1 34.16 7.25 16.55
CA MET A 1 33.68 6.48 15.37
C MET A 1 33.33 5.03 15.69
N ASN A 2 33.95 4.36 16.66
CA ASN A 2 33.75 2.93 16.92
C ASN A 2 32.47 2.52 17.69
N ARG A 3 31.73 3.42 18.33
CA ARG A 3 30.48 3.11 19.06
C ARG A 3 29.26 2.90 18.14
N ASN A 4 29.25 3.49 16.97
CA ASN A 4 28.08 3.46 16.06
C ASN A 4 27.87 2.09 15.39
N PHE A 5 28.92 1.30 15.12
CA PHE A 5 28.78 0.00 14.47
C PHE A 5 28.34 -1.12 15.44
N ALA A 6 28.49 -0.98 16.74
CA ALA A 6 28.01 -1.97 17.70
C ALA A 6 26.47 -2.10 17.72
N ASN A 7 25.75 -1.03 17.35
CA ASN A 7 24.29 -1.01 17.27
C ASN A 7 23.74 -1.27 15.86
N PHE A 8 24.61 -1.66 14.91
CA PHE A 8 24.17 -2.01 13.56
C PHE A 8 23.29 -3.27 13.57
N ASP A 9 22.13 -3.19 12.93
CA ASP A 9 21.17 -4.28 12.90
C ASP A 9 21.48 -5.26 11.75
N TYR A 10 22.46 -6.15 12.00
CA TYR A 10 22.87 -7.17 11.03
C TYR A 10 21.73 -8.08 10.60
N LEU A 11 20.81 -8.44 11.52
CA LEU A 11 19.69 -9.32 11.19
C LEU A 11 18.69 -8.64 10.26
N LEU A 12 18.42 -7.34 10.45
CA LEU A 12 17.58 -6.57 9.54
C LEU A 12 18.24 -6.49 8.17
N PHE A 13 19.51 -6.14 8.10
CA PHE A 13 20.25 -6.01 6.86
C PHE A 13 20.33 -7.35 6.10
N LEU A 14 20.69 -8.44 6.77
CA LEU A 14 20.78 -9.78 6.16
C LEU A 14 19.43 -10.28 5.67
N SER A 15 18.33 -10.00 6.38
CA SER A 15 16.98 -10.35 5.92
C SER A 15 16.60 -9.61 4.64
N VAL A 16 16.90 -8.31 4.55
CA VAL A 16 16.66 -7.50 3.34
C VAL A 16 17.53 -7.98 2.18
N LEU A 17 18.80 -8.28 2.44
CA LEU A 17 19.74 -8.80 1.43
C LEU A 17 19.26 -10.17 0.93
N ALA A 18 18.88 -11.09 1.81
CA ALA A 18 18.38 -12.41 1.45
C ALA A 18 17.13 -12.32 0.56
N LEU A 19 16.13 -11.47 0.93
CA LEU A 19 14.96 -11.23 0.09
C LEU A 19 15.33 -10.67 -1.28
N SER A 20 16.27 -9.72 -1.33
CA SER A 20 16.71 -9.13 -2.60
C SER A 20 17.41 -10.14 -3.51
N VAL A 21 18.24 -11.03 -2.93
CA VAL A 21 18.88 -12.13 -3.67
C VAL A 21 17.84 -13.11 -4.19
N ILE A 22 16.88 -13.54 -3.34
CA ILE A 22 15.77 -14.40 -3.76
C ILE A 22 14.99 -13.72 -4.90
N GLY A 23 14.69 -12.42 -4.78
CA GLY A 23 14.00 -11.65 -5.82
C GLY A 23 14.74 -11.70 -7.16
N VAL A 24 16.06 -11.46 -7.16
CA VAL A 24 16.88 -11.53 -8.40
C VAL A 24 16.83 -12.94 -9.01
N LEU A 25 16.90 -14.01 -8.19
CA LEU A 25 16.83 -15.38 -8.66
C LEU A 25 15.50 -15.69 -9.35
N PHE A 26 14.37 -15.25 -8.75
CA PHE A 26 13.05 -15.51 -9.33
C PHE A 26 12.70 -14.58 -10.49
N ILE A 27 13.24 -13.37 -10.55
CA ILE A 27 13.17 -12.50 -11.74
C ILE A 27 13.97 -13.12 -12.88
N TYR A 28 15.11 -13.76 -12.60
CA TYR A 28 15.83 -14.52 -13.60
C TYR A 28 15.01 -15.72 -14.10
N SER A 29 14.43 -16.51 -13.18
CA SER A 29 13.58 -17.65 -13.54
C SER A 29 12.39 -17.23 -14.40
N SER A 30 11.71 -16.13 -14.08
CA SER A 30 10.58 -15.60 -14.87
C SER A 30 10.99 -15.14 -16.27
N GLY A 31 12.27 -14.87 -16.49
CA GLY A 31 12.82 -14.47 -17.79
C GLY A 31 13.17 -15.65 -18.70
N VAL A 32 13.15 -16.89 -18.19
CA VAL A 32 13.45 -18.11 -18.97
C VAL A 32 12.14 -18.68 -19.52
N ASN A 33 12.15 -19.15 -20.79
CA ASN A 33 11.01 -19.82 -21.41
C ASN A 33 11.07 -21.36 -21.25
N SER A 34 10.07 -22.07 -21.76
CA SER A 34 9.99 -23.54 -21.73
C SER A 34 11.17 -24.26 -22.41
N ASP A 35 11.84 -23.60 -23.32
CA ASP A 35 13.00 -24.17 -24.05
C ASP A 35 14.31 -23.92 -23.31
N GLY A 36 14.28 -23.33 -22.11
CA GLY A 36 15.45 -22.98 -21.33
C GLY A 36 16.19 -21.72 -21.84
N ILE A 37 15.59 -20.97 -22.78
CA ILE A 37 16.18 -19.79 -23.37
C ILE A 37 15.80 -18.54 -22.55
N LEU A 38 16.78 -17.72 -22.22
CA LEU A 38 16.56 -16.45 -21.55
C LEU A 38 15.95 -15.43 -22.53
N THR A 39 14.72 -15.00 -22.27
CA THR A 39 13.94 -14.06 -23.11
C THR A 39 13.87 -12.64 -22.53
N SER A 40 14.16 -12.47 -21.24
CA SER A 40 14.12 -11.16 -20.56
C SER A 40 15.42 -10.92 -19.77
N PHE A 41 15.94 -9.70 -19.86
CA PHE A 41 17.14 -9.26 -19.15
C PHE A 41 16.82 -8.36 -17.93
N GLU A 42 15.62 -8.48 -17.39
CA GLU A 42 15.16 -7.69 -16.25
C GLU A 42 15.97 -7.96 -14.98
N PHE A 43 16.46 -9.19 -14.79
CA PHE A 43 17.29 -9.56 -13.66
C PHE A 43 18.61 -8.75 -13.60
N GLN A 44 19.22 -8.42 -14.75
CA GLN A 44 20.43 -7.60 -14.79
C GLN A 44 20.17 -6.18 -14.27
N ARG A 45 19.03 -5.59 -14.69
CA ARG A 45 18.62 -4.29 -14.17
C ARG A 45 18.32 -4.36 -12.68
N GLN A 46 17.67 -5.45 -12.23
CA GLN A 46 17.39 -5.64 -10.82
C GLN A 46 18.66 -5.75 -9.97
N ILE A 47 19.71 -6.42 -10.45
CA ILE A 47 21.02 -6.46 -9.78
C ILE A 47 21.58 -5.04 -9.62
N ILE A 48 21.55 -4.22 -10.68
CA ILE A 48 22.01 -2.83 -10.62
C ILE A 48 21.22 -2.05 -9.58
N TRP A 49 19.89 -2.21 -9.53
CA TRP A 49 19.03 -1.53 -8.56
C TRP A 49 19.25 -2.03 -7.13
N VAL A 50 19.53 -3.31 -6.93
CA VAL A 50 19.92 -3.86 -5.62
C VAL A 50 21.25 -3.26 -5.16
N CYS A 51 22.28 -3.27 -6.01
CA CYS A 51 23.59 -2.72 -5.67
C CYS A 51 23.51 -1.23 -5.34
N THR A 52 22.84 -0.43 -6.19
CA THR A 52 22.63 1.01 -5.94
C THR A 52 21.73 1.27 -4.75
N GLY A 53 20.72 0.42 -4.54
CA GLY A 53 19.82 0.47 -3.39
C GLY A 53 20.54 0.22 -2.06
N ILE A 54 21.48 -0.72 -2.02
CA ILE A 54 22.33 -0.98 -0.83
C ILE A 54 23.22 0.25 -0.54
N VAL A 55 23.79 0.87 -1.56
CA VAL A 55 24.55 2.12 -1.37
C VAL A 55 23.65 3.21 -0.78
N LEU A 56 22.45 3.41 -1.33
CA LEU A 56 21.48 4.37 -0.80
C LEU A 56 21.08 4.05 0.64
N LEU A 57 20.85 2.77 0.98
CA LEU A 57 20.56 2.34 2.34
C LEU A 57 21.64 2.79 3.33
N PHE A 58 22.91 2.53 3.01
CA PHE A 58 24.04 2.92 3.88
C PHE A 58 24.19 4.45 3.96
N LEU A 59 24.07 5.16 2.85
CA LEU A 59 24.13 6.63 2.84
C LEU A 59 23.06 7.23 3.76
N VAL A 60 21.83 6.74 3.66
CA VAL A 60 20.70 7.19 4.50
C VAL A 60 20.88 6.77 5.97
N ALA A 61 21.35 5.54 6.23
CA ALA A 61 21.60 5.07 7.61
C ALA A 61 22.67 5.88 8.34
N LEU A 62 23.68 6.35 7.62
CA LEU A 62 24.75 7.20 8.17
C LEU A 62 24.30 8.67 8.33
N TYR A 63 23.33 9.11 7.55
CA TYR A 63 22.82 10.48 7.65
C TYR A 63 22.00 10.68 8.95
N ASP A 64 22.10 11.86 9.55
CA ASP A 64 21.43 12.16 10.83
C ASP A 64 19.92 12.36 10.61
N TYR A 65 19.10 11.45 11.20
CA TYR A 65 17.65 11.52 11.09
C TYR A 65 17.04 12.77 11.77
N ASN A 66 17.76 13.42 12.71
CA ASN A 66 17.32 14.69 13.29
C ASN A 66 17.33 15.81 12.25
N LYS A 67 18.32 15.83 11.35
CA LYS A 67 18.32 16.74 10.22
C LYS A 67 17.18 16.42 9.23
N VAL A 68 16.88 15.14 9.01
CA VAL A 68 15.71 14.75 8.20
C VAL A 68 14.41 15.25 8.82
N LYS A 69 14.30 15.27 10.16
CA LYS A 69 13.17 15.85 10.90
C LYS A 69 13.01 17.35 10.57
N GLU A 70 14.08 18.12 10.57
CA GLU A 70 14.05 19.56 10.27
C GLU A 70 13.61 19.84 8.83
N TYR A 71 14.07 19.03 7.88
CA TYR A 71 13.73 19.17 6.45
C TYR A 71 12.45 18.45 6.02
N SER A 72 11.73 17.80 6.94
CA SER A 72 10.54 16.97 6.61
C SER A 72 9.46 17.75 5.86
N VAL A 73 9.25 19.04 6.18
CA VAL A 73 8.30 19.91 5.48
C VAL A 73 8.73 20.14 4.03
N ILE A 74 10.01 20.40 3.81
CA ILE A 74 10.57 20.65 2.48
C ILE A 74 10.52 19.36 1.65
N ILE A 75 10.88 18.22 2.24
CA ILE A 75 10.84 16.91 1.58
C ILE A 75 9.40 16.58 1.15
N TYR A 76 8.42 16.84 2.00
CA TYR A 76 7.00 16.64 1.68
C TYR A 76 6.54 17.59 0.57
N ALA A 77 6.89 18.88 0.64
CA ALA A 77 6.52 19.86 -0.38
C ALA A 77 7.12 19.52 -1.76
N VAL A 78 8.39 19.12 -1.81
CA VAL A 78 9.05 18.66 -3.04
C VAL A 78 8.37 17.40 -3.58
N GLY A 79 8.00 16.45 -2.71
CA GLY A 79 7.23 15.27 -3.10
C GLY A 79 5.88 15.61 -3.72
N LEU A 80 5.14 16.57 -3.14
CA LEU A 80 3.87 17.06 -3.71
C LEU A 80 4.07 17.73 -5.07
N LEU A 81 5.11 18.55 -5.25
CA LEU A 81 5.43 19.17 -6.52
C LEU A 81 5.75 18.14 -7.60
N LEU A 82 6.51 17.09 -7.27
CA LEU A 82 6.78 15.98 -8.17
C LEU A 82 5.51 15.19 -8.55
N LEU A 83 4.61 14.96 -7.58
CA LEU A 83 3.31 14.34 -7.84
C LEU A 83 2.44 15.22 -8.75
N LEU A 84 2.45 16.53 -8.55
CA LEU A 84 1.71 17.48 -9.37
C LEU A 84 2.28 17.57 -10.78
N TYR A 85 3.60 17.48 -10.94
CA TYR A 85 4.29 17.50 -12.23
C TYR A 85 3.97 16.27 -13.09
N THR A 86 3.82 15.10 -12.46
CA THR A 86 3.71 13.80 -13.14
C THR A 86 2.52 13.67 -14.11
N PRO A 87 1.28 14.12 -13.82
CA PRO A 87 0.15 14.03 -14.75
C PRO A 87 0.36 14.84 -16.03
N PHE A 88 1.15 15.92 -15.98
CA PHE A 88 1.39 16.78 -17.14
C PHE A 88 2.55 16.27 -18.01
N PHE A 89 3.66 15.90 -17.39
CA PHE A 89 4.92 15.60 -18.08
C PHE A 89 5.38 14.14 -17.94
N GLY A 90 4.66 13.31 -17.19
CA GLY A 90 4.98 11.92 -16.99
C GLY A 90 4.72 11.04 -18.20
N LYS A 91 5.37 9.86 -18.21
CA LYS A 91 5.12 8.79 -19.18
C LYS A 91 3.91 7.95 -18.78
N THR A 92 3.14 7.55 -19.77
CA THR A 92 2.03 6.60 -19.58
C THR A 92 2.58 5.18 -19.62
N VAL A 93 2.42 4.47 -18.51
CA VAL A 93 2.75 3.04 -18.38
C VAL A 93 1.51 2.32 -17.91
N LYS A 94 1.05 1.30 -18.64
CA LYS A 94 -0.15 0.51 -18.31
C LYS A 94 -1.41 1.37 -18.07
N GLY A 95 -1.57 2.45 -18.83
CA GLY A 95 -2.75 3.33 -18.73
C GLY A 95 -2.72 4.37 -17.61
N ALA A 96 -1.69 4.38 -16.77
CA ALA A 96 -1.46 5.38 -15.73
C ALA A 96 -0.26 6.28 -16.10
N LYS A 97 -0.44 7.61 -15.95
CA LYS A 97 0.62 8.60 -16.21
C LYS A 97 1.32 8.92 -14.89
N SER A 98 2.17 8.00 -14.41
CA SER A 98 2.76 8.02 -13.06
C SER A 98 4.30 7.92 -13.02
N TRP A 99 4.97 7.92 -14.19
CA TRP A 99 6.41 7.73 -14.28
C TRP A 99 7.10 8.95 -14.86
N ILE A 100 8.24 9.35 -14.27
CA ILE A 100 9.14 10.37 -14.79
C ILE A 100 10.44 9.70 -15.22
N GLY A 101 10.95 9.98 -16.43
CA GLY A 101 12.24 9.45 -16.86
C GLY A 101 12.42 9.39 -18.36
N PHE A 102 13.63 9.03 -18.79
CA PHE A 102 14.04 8.92 -20.18
C PHE A 102 14.39 7.46 -20.53
N GLY A 103 13.95 7.01 -21.71
CA GLY A 103 14.22 5.64 -22.16
C GLY A 103 13.61 4.58 -21.26
N SER A 104 14.43 3.60 -20.86
CA SER A 104 14.05 2.50 -19.99
C SER A 104 14.22 2.81 -18.50
N PHE A 105 14.81 3.96 -18.14
CA PHE A 105 14.93 4.39 -16.75
C PHE A 105 13.79 5.33 -16.39
N GLY A 106 12.93 4.89 -15.48
CA GLY A 106 11.83 5.67 -14.95
C GLY A 106 11.83 5.64 -13.42
N ILE A 107 11.50 6.79 -12.83
CA ILE A 107 11.26 6.93 -11.40
C ILE A 107 9.77 7.19 -11.21
N GLN A 108 9.15 6.49 -10.26
CA GLN A 108 7.77 6.71 -9.87
C GLN A 108 7.74 7.60 -8.61
N PRO A 109 7.37 8.88 -8.71
CA PRO A 109 7.40 9.80 -7.58
C PRO A 109 6.53 9.38 -6.41
N SER A 110 5.42 8.70 -6.66
CA SER A 110 4.52 8.20 -5.62
C SER A 110 5.19 7.19 -4.67
N GLU A 111 6.21 6.46 -5.12
CA GLU A 111 6.98 5.55 -4.27
C GLU A 111 7.78 6.31 -3.20
N PHE A 112 8.44 7.39 -3.58
CA PHE A 112 9.21 8.23 -2.66
C PHE A 112 8.31 9.14 -1.81
N MET A 113 7.15 9.53 -2.37
CA MET A 113 6.20 10.35 -1.62
C MET A 113 5.64 9.64 -0.38
N LYS A 114 5.54 8.31 -0.36
CA LYS A 114 5.17 7.54 0.85
C LYS A 114 6.13 7.80 2.01
N ILE A 115 7.42 7.85 1.72
CA ILE A 115 8.46 8.14 2.72
C ILE A 115 8.35 9.59 3.19
N ALA A 116 8.27 10.53 2.24
CA ALA A 116 8.13 11.96 2.53
C ALA A 116 6.90 12.25 3.41
N TYR A 117 5.81 11.58 3.11
CA TYR A 117 4.56 11.65 3.87
C TYR A 117 4.74 11.15 5.31
N ILE A 118 5.37 9.98 5.51
CA ILE A 118 5.61 9.44 6.86
C ILE A 118 6.48 10.39 7.68
N LEU A 119 7.55 10.91 7.08
CA LEU A 119 8.45 11.85 7.75
C LEU A 119 7.71 13.11 8.17
N PHE A 120 6.90 13.69 7.29
CA PHE A 120 6.14 14.90 7.61
C PHE A 120 4.99 14.64 8.59
N LEU A 121 4.26 13.53 8.44
CA LEU A 121 3.20 13.17 9.36
C LEU A 121 3.76 12.92 10.77
N ALA A 122 4.89 12.22 10.88
CA ALA A 122 5.58 12.00 12.15
C ALA A 122 6.01 13.34 12.80
N PHE A 123 6.57 14.25 12.01
CA PHE A 123 6.94 15.59 12.46
C PHE A 123 5.74 16.37 12.99
N TYR A 124 4.62 16.36 12.25
CA TYR A 124 3.39 17.03 12.67
C TYR A 124 2.83 16.43 13.96
N LEU A 125 2.72 15.09 14.03
CA LEU A 125 2.19 14.38 15.19
C LEU A 125 3.06 14.56 16.45
N ASP A 126 4.37 14.62 16.28
CA ASP A 126 5.30 14.90 17.37
C ASP A 126 5.13 16.33 17.92
N ARG A 127 4.98 17.32 17.03
CA ARG A 127 4.88 18.74 17.42
C ARG A 127 3.50 19.12 17.97
N SER A 128 2.46 18.39 17.57
CA SER A 128 1.06 18.69 17.91
C SER A 128 0.54 18.02 19.19
N GLN A 129 1.41 17.44 20.04
CA GLN A 129 0.98 16.68 21.24
C GLN A 129 0.12 17.51 22.22
N LYS A 130 0.28 18.83 22.24
CA LYS A 130 -0.49 19.76 23.09
C LYS A 130 -1.82 20.21 22.46
N GLU A 131 -2.08 19.91 21.18
CA GLU A 131 -3.32 20.27 20.52
C GLU A 131 -4.47 19.36 20.95
N THR A 132 -5.72 19.82 20.75
CA THR A 132 -6.89 18.96 20.94
C THR A 132 -6.87 17.81 19.94
N GLU A 133 -7.28 16.64 20.37
CA GLU A 133 -7.23 15.39 19.57
C GLU A 133 -7.96 15.53 18.23
N LEU A 134 -9.14 16.17 18.23
CA LEU A 134 -9.92 16.39 17.01
C LEU A 134 -9.18 17.27 16.00
N LYS A 135 -8.57 18.37 16.45
CA LYS A 135 -7.81 19.28 15.59
C LYS A 135 -6.60 18.58 15.01
N ARG A 136 -5.91 17.82 15.85
CA ARG A 136 -4.77 16.97 15.47
C ARG A 136 -5.16 15.94 14.43
N PHE A 137 -6.28 15.24 14.63
CA PHE A 137 -6.82 14.25 13.69
C PHE A 137 -7.20 14.87 12.34
N ILE A 138 -7.93 16.00 12.34
CA ILE A 138 -8.36 16.67 11.10
C ILE A 138 -7.15 17.12 10.28
N ARG A 139 -6.15 17.76 10.92
CA ARG A 139 -4.95 18.23 10.23
C ARG A 139 -4.10 17.09 9.69
N ALA A 140 -3.93 16.01 10.46
CA ALA A 140 -3.27 14.80 10.00
C ALA A 140 -4.02 14.18 8.81
N GLY A 141 -5.36 14.21 8.83
CA GLY A 141 -6.20 13.81 7.71
C GLY A 141 -5.96 14.66 6.45
N VAL A 142 -5.88 15.98 6.56
CA VAL A 142 -5.56 16.85 5.43
C VAL A 142 -4.17 16.54 4.86
N ILE A 143 -3.15 16.35 5.71
CA ILE A 143 -1.80 15.96 5.30
C ILE A 143 -1.83 14.64 4.51
N THR A 144 -2.72 13.70 4.87
CA THR A 144 -2.88 12.42 4.19
C THR A 144 -3.66 12.54 2.88
N LEU A 145 -4.75 13.29 2.88
CA LEU A 145 -5.65 13.40 1.74
C LEU A 145 -5.02 14.11 0.53
N VAL A 146 -4.13 15.09 0.76
CA VAL A 146 -3.51 15.85 -0.34
C VAL A 146 -2.69 14.96 -1.28
N PRO A 147 -1.67 14.18 -0.83
CA PRO A 147 -0.93 13.29 -1.71
C PRO A 147 -1.81 12.17 -2.26
N MET A 148 -2.73 11.61 -1.45
CA MET A 148 -3.65 10.57 -1.88
C MET A 148 -4.51 11.04 -3.06
N PHE A 149 -5.05 12.26 -3.01
CA PHE A 149 -5.83 12.84 -4.09
C PHE A 149 -5.00 13.02 -5.38
N LEU A 150 -3.76 13.51 -5.26
CA LEU A 150 -2.87 13.67 -6.42
C LEU A 150 -2.51 12.33 -7.07
N ILE A 151 -2.36 11.27 -6.28
CA ILE A 151 -2.10 9.91 -6.77
C ILE A 151 -3.35 9.34 -7.45
N LEU A 152 -4.54 9.58 -6.91
CA LEU A 152 -5.80 9.16 -7.53
C LEU A 152 -6.05 9.85 -8.88
N LEU A 153 -5.57 11.09 -9.08
CA LEU A 153 -5.58 11.76 -10.38
C LEU A 153 -4.68 11.07 -11.42
N GLN A 154 -3.68 10.29 -10.96
CA GLN A 154 -2.80 9.48 -11.81
C GLN A 154 -3.32 8.06 -12.08
N PRO A 155 -4.59 7.76 -11.89
CA PRO A 155 -5.34 6.51 -11.70
C PRO A 155 -4.56 5.36 -11.02
N ASP A 156 -3.76 5.66 -9.98
CA ASP A 156 -3.00 4.68 -9.21
C ASP A 156 -3.69 4.41 -7.85
N LEU A 157 -4.71 3.55 -7.87
CA LEU A 157 -5.48 3.17 -6.68
C LEU A 157 -4.61 2.37 -5.69
N GLY A 158 -3.73 1.50 -6.19
CA GLY A 158 -2.87 0.66 -5.37
C GLY A 158 -1.98 1.52 -4.46
N THR A 159 -1.22 2.42 -5.03
CA THR A 159 -0.33 3.31 -4.24
C THR A 159 -1.13 4.23 -3.32
N ALA A 160 -2.29 4.77 -3.77
CA ALA A 160 -3.13 5.61 -2.93
C ALA A 160 -3.66 4.89 -1.67
N SER A 161 -3.98 3.60 -1.79
CA SER A 161 -4.52 2.80 -0.68
C SER A 161 -3.55 2.63 0.49
N VAL A 162 -2.23 2.68 0.25
CA VAL A 162 -1.17 2.56 1.28
C VAL A 162 -1.25 3.67 2.33
N TYR A 163 -1.74 4.86 1.97
CA TYR A 163 -1.79 6.02 2.87
C TYR A 163 -2.77 5.83 4.02
N VAL A 164 -3.86 5.10 3.79
CA VAL A 164 -4.92 4.88 4.80
C VAL A 164 -4.40 4.12 6.02
N PRO A 165 -3.80 2.91 5.90
CA PRO A 165 -3.27 2.19 7.05
C PRO A 165 -2.13 2.94 7.74
N ILE A 166 -1.27 3.67 6.99
CA ILE A 166 -0.21 4.50 7.59
C ILE A 166 -0.85 5.58 8.49
N PHE A 167 -1.84 6.31 7.97
CA PHE A 167 -2.58 7.33 8.73
C PHE A 167 -3.19 6.76 10.01
N LEU A 168 -3.94 5.67 9.89
CA LEU A 168 -4.65 5.08 11.03
C LEU A 168 -3.68 4.62 12.13
N VAL A 169 -2.63 3.88 11.75
CA VAL A 169 -1.68 3.33 12.73
C VAL A 169 -0.82 4.44 13.36
N MET A 170 -0.33 5.40 12.56
CA MET A 170 0.47 6.50 13.11
C MET A 170 -0.36 7.40 14.03
N CYS A 171 -1.62 7.71 13.68
CA CYS A 171 -2.52 8.46 14.55
C CYS A 171 -2.87 7.69 15.83
N TYR A 172 -3.07 6.37 15.74
CA TYR A 172 -3.30 5.51 16.92
C TYR A 172 -2.13 5.57 17.90
N VAL A 173 -0.92 5.37 17.39
CA VAL A 173 0.30 5.44 18.22
C VAL A 173 0.55 6.85 18.76
N ALA A 174 0.13 7.86 18.02
CA ALA A 174 0.19 9.24 18.46
C ALA A 174 -0.85 9.59 19.55
N GLY A 175 -1.71 8.66 19.97
CA GLY A 175 -2.69 8.85 21.04
C GLY A 175 -3.99 9.53 20.60
N VAL A 176 -4.31 9.51 19.31
CA VAL A 176 -5.63 9.95 18.82
C VAL A 176 -6.69 8.94 19.27
N LYS A 177 -7.85 9.42 19.73
CA LYS A 177 -8.95 8.55 20.20
C LYS A 177 -9.36 7.52 19.14
N LEU A 178 -9.52 6.29 19.59
CA LEU A 178 -9.94 5.17 18.74
C LEU A 178 -11.28 5.45 18.01
N GLN A 179 -12.15 6.27 18.58
CA GLN A 179 -13.43 6.67 17.97
C GLN A 179 -13.23 7.35 16.60
N TYR A 180 -12.27 8.26 16.48
CA TYR A 180 -11.98 8.94 15.20
C TYR A 180 -11.39 7.99 14.16
N LEU A 181 -10.56 7.06 14.61
CA LEU A 181 -9.97 6.04 13.74
C LEU A 181 -11.03 5.04 13.26
N ALA A 182 -11.90 4.59 14.19
CA ALA A 182 -13.04 3.74 13.87
C ALA A 182 -14.01 4.44 12.90
N PHE A 183 -14.21 5.75 13.04
CA PHE A 183 -15.00 6.54 12.09
C PHE A 183 -14.47 6.40 10.66
N ILE A 184 -13.18 6.68 10.44
CA ILE A 184 -12.57 6.56 9.09
C ILE A 184 -12.66 5.12 8.59
N PHE A 185 -12.32 4.13 9.44
CA PHE A 185 -12.39 2.72 9.07
C PHE A 185 -13.81 2.31 8.64
N LEU A 186 -14.84 2.69 9.41
CA LEU A 186 -16.23 2.36 9.09
C LEU A 186 -16.72 3.10 7.83
N VAL A 187 -16.36 4.38 7.67
CA VAL A 187 -16.70 5.15 6.47
C VAL A 187 -16.10 4.49 5.23
N MET A 188 -14.81 4.10 5.29
CA MET A 188 -14.12 3.43 4.17
C MET A 188 -14.74 2.04 3.91
N PHE A 189 -14.94 1.24 4.95
CA PHE A 189 -15.49 -0.10 4.84
C PHE A 189 -16.91 -0.10 4.23
N LEU A 190 -17.81 0.71 4.78
CA LEU A 190 -19.18 0.82 4.27
C LEU A 190 -19.24 1.47 2.89
N GLY A 191 -18.37 2.45 2.62
CA GLY A 191 -18.30 3.10 1.31
C GLY A 191 -17.84 2.15 0.21
N VAL A 192 -16.78 1.35 0.48
CA VAL A 192 -16.32 0.32 -0.45
C VAL A 192 -17.34 -0.80 -0.59
N ALA A 193 -17.95 -1.27 0.50
CA ALA A 193 -19.02 -2.27 0.45
C ALA A 193 -20.22 -1.78 -0.38
N GLY A 194 -20.64 -0.52 -0.18
CA GLY A 194 -21.71 0.09 -0.96
C GLY A 194 -21.38 0.28 -2.44
N LEU A 195 -20.10 0.43 -2.78
CA LEU A 195 -19.62 0.47 -4.16
C LEU A 195 -19.59 -0.93 -4.80
N LEU A 196 -19.13 -1.94 -4.07
CA LEU A 196 -18.99 -3.31 -4.57
C LEU A 196 -20.32 -4.06 -4.67
N TYR A 197 -21.28 -3.78 -3.78
CA TYR A 197 -22.55 -4.50 -3.71
C TYR A 197 -23.37 -4.46 -5.02
N PRO A 198 -23.64 -3.28 -5.66
CA PRO A 198 -24.36 -3.24 -6.92
C PRO A 198 -23.63 -3.94 -8.05
N MET A 199 -22.31 -3.89 -8.03
CA MET A 199 -21.49 -4.55 -9.03
C MET A 199 -21.52 -6.05 -8.88
N TRP A 200 -21.46 -6.56 -7.65
CA TRP A 200 -21.62 -7.97 -7.36
C TRP A 200 -22.99 -8.48 -7.84
N GLU A 201 -24.08 -7.77 -7.57
CA GLU A 201 -25.39 -8.12 -8.09
C GLU A 201 -25.42 -8.15 -9.62
N PHE A 202 -24.88 -7.13 -10.28
CA PHE A 202 -24.90 -7.04 -11.75
C PHE A 202 -24.11 -8.16 -12.42
N TYR A 203 -22.94 -8.51 -11.90
CA TYR A 203 -22.04 -9.49 -12.54
C TYR A 203 -22.28 -10.93 -12.08
N VAL A 204 -22.62 -11.16 -10.81
CA VAL A 204 -22.73 -12.50 -10.21
C VAL A 204 -24.17 -13.00 -10.19
N THR A 205 -25.09 -12.26 -9.56
CA THR A 205 -26.47 -12.71 -9.40
C THR A 205 -27.34 -12.44 -10.62
N LYS A 206 -26.94 -11.48 -11.47
CA LYS A 206 -27.69 -10.97 -12.63
C LYS A 206 -29.09 -10.44 -12.25
N GLU A 207 -29.33 -10.24 -10.98
CA GLU A 207 -30.54 -9.62 -10.41
C GLU A 207 -30.17 -8.26 -9.86
N VAL A 208 -31.01 -7.25 -10.09
CA VAL A 208 -30.76 -5.89 -9.59
C VAL A 208 -31.79 -5.57 -8.50
N SER A 209 -31.36 -5.58 -7.25
CA SER A 209 -32.22 -5.23 -6.11
C SER A 209 -32.57 -3.74 -6.12
N SER A 210 -33.60 -3.38 -5.34
CA SER A 210 -33.99 -1.97 -5.12
C SER A 210 -32.86 -1.18 -4.50
N LEU A 211 -32.04 -1.80 -3.61
CA LEU A 211 -30.89 -1.17 -2.97
C LEU A 211 -29.81 -0.83 -4.00
N SER A 212 -29.53 -1.75 -4.90
CA SER A 212 -28.56 -1.54 -5.99
C SER A 212 -28.97 -0.37 -6.90
N ARG A 213 -30.25 -0.30 -7.27
CA ARG A 213 -30.76 0.84 -8.05
C ARG A 213 -30.57 2.17 -7.33
N VAL A 214 -30.85 2.23 -6.03
CA VAL A 214 -30.67 3.44 -5.21
C VAL A 214 -29.20 3.85 -5.15
N LEU A 215 -28.26 2.90 -5.06
CA LEU A 215 -26.83 3.18 -4.97
C LEU A 215 -26.22 3.58 -6.32
N THR A 216 -26.71 3.03 -7.45
CA THR A 216 -26.16 3.30 -8.79
C THR A 216 -26.78 4.52 -9.45
N ASP A 217 -28.06 4.80 -9.24
CA ASP A 217 -28.71 5.99 -9.79
C ASP A 217 -28.28 7.23 -9.01
N THR A 218 -27.60 8.15 -9.71
CA THR A 218 -27.08 9.39 -9.12
C THR A 218 -28.16 10.24 -8.44
N ARG A 219 -29.41 10.21 -8.92
CA ARG A 219 -30.50 10.98 -8.33
C ARG A 219 -30.93 10.41 -6.97
N PHE A 220 -31.14 9.10 -6.92
CA PHE A 220 -31.53 8.43 -5.69
C PHE A 220 -30.41 8.40 -4.67
N SER A 221 -29.18 8.20 -5.07
CA SER A 221 -28.02 8.23 -4.16
C SER A 221 -27.79 9.63 -3.57
N LEU A 222 -27.98 10.71 -4.34
CA LEU A 222 -27.93 12.08 -3.82
C LEU A 222 -29.12 12.41 -2.89
N LEU A 223 -30.31 11.89 -3.20
CA LEU A 223 -31.47 12.01 -2.31
C LEU A 223 -31.21 11.33 -0.96
N LEU A 224 -30.71 10.10 -0.99
CA LEU A 224 -30.39 9.33 0.22
C LEU A 224 -29.28 10.02 1.04
N PHE A 225 -28.25 10.54 0.37
CA PHE A 225 -27.24 11.37 1.02
C PHE A 225 -27.85 12.62 1.68
N GLY A 226 -28.76 13.31 0.98
CA GLY A 226 -29.48 14.47 1.52
C GLY A 226 -30.30 14.12 2.77
N VAL A 227 -30.98 12.97 2.77
CA VAL A 227 -31.71 12.48 3.95
C VAL A 227 -30.76 12.21 5.12
N PHE A 228 -29.66 11.48 4.90
CA PHE A 228 -28.68 11.22 5.96
C PHE A 228 -28.05 12.52 6.48
N PHE A 229 -27.77 13.47 5.60
CA PHE A 229 -27.21 14.76 5.98
C PHE A 229 -28.18 15.59 6.82
N THR A 230 -29.45 15.67 6.43
CA THR A 230 -30.48 16.39 7.21
C THR A 230 -30.71 15.75 8.59
N VAL A 231 -30.76 14.42 8.65
CA VAL A 231 -30.90 13.68 9.92
C VAL A 231 -29.66 13.92 10.81
N THR A 232 -28.46 13.91 10.23
CA THR A 232 -27.21 14.25 10.94
C THR A 232 -27.28 15.66 11.52
N ALA A 233 -27.71 16.64 10.72
CA ALA A 233 -27.86 18.03 11.16
C ALA A 233 -28.87 18.17 12.30
N LEU A 234 -30.02 17.49 12.21
CA LEU A 234 -31.04 17.50 13.27
C LEU A 234 -30.52 16.92 14.59
N PHE A 235 -29.81 15.79 14.53
CA PHE A 235 -29.20 15.20 15.74
C PHE A 235 -28.08 16.05 16.30
N LEU A 236 -27.30 16.72 15.43
CA LEU A 236 -26.27 17.66 15.86
C LEU A 236 -26.89 18.87 16.59
N ILE A 237 -27.97 19.45 16.07
CA ILE A 237 -28.72 20.51 16.73
C ILE A 237 -29.27 19.99 18.06
N GLY A 238 -29.87 18.80 18.07
CA GLY A 238 -30.37 18.17 19.30
C GLY A 238 -29.27 17.97 20.35
N TYR A 239 -28.05 17.65 19.93
CA TYR A 239 -26.90 17.55 20.82
C TYR A 239 -26.56 18.90 21.49
N PHE A 240 -26.52 19.98 20.72
CA PHE A 240 -26.24 21.31 21.27
C PHE A 240 -27.35 21.83 22.19
N VAL A 241 -28.64 21.55 21.86
CA VAL A 241 -29.82 21.99 22.64
C VAL A 241 -29.98 21.14 23.90
N PHE A 242 -30.02 19.84 23.78
CA PHE A 242 -30.35 18.94 24.90
C PHE A 242 -29.12 18.39 25.63
N ARG A 243 -27.90 18.52 25.07
CA ARG A 243 -26.61 18.09 25.66
C ARG A 243 -26.60 16.63 26.15
N LYS A 244 -27.43 15.74 25.60
CA LYS A 244 -27.46 14.33 25.97
C LYS A 244 -26.57 13.47 25.08
N LYS A 245 -25.87 12.48 25.67
CA LYS A 245 -24.88 11.62 25.00
C LYS A 245 -25.45 10.80 23.83
N TYR A 246 -26.71 10.42 23.86
CA TYR A 246 -27.32 9.65 22.77
C TYR A 246 -27.41 10.45 21.46
N TYR A 247 -27.64 11.76 21.50
CA TYR A 247 -27.59 12.59 20.29
C TYR A 247 -26.21 12.62 19.66
N TYR A 248 -25.13 12.62 20.46
CA TYR A 248 -23.76 12.49 19.96
C TYR A 248 -23.56 11.19 19.18
N TRP A 249 -23.98 10.04 19.73
CA TRP A 249 -23.83 8.76 19.06
C TRP A 249 -24.69 8.63 17.81
N LEU A 250 -25.91 9.17 17.79
CA LEU A 250 -26.76 9.22 16.60
C LEU A 250 -26.12 10.09 15.51
N THR A 251 -25.65 11.30 15.85
CA THR A 251 -24.91 12.16 14.93
C THR A 251 -23.70 11.42 14.34
N PHE A 252 -22.94 10.72 15.18
CA PHE A 252 -21.77 9.98 14.76
C PHE A 252 -22.12 8.85 13.78
N SER A 253 -23.18 8.07 14.04
CA SER A 253 -23.63 6.97 13.18
C SER A 253 -24.13 7.48 11.82
N PHE A 254 -24.95 8.53 11.79
CA PHE A 254 -25.43 9.09 10.53
C PHE A 254 -24.34 9.82 9.74
N LEU A 255 -23.35 10.39 10.42
CA LEU A 255 -22.17 10.97 9.77
C LEU A 255 -21.31 9.90 9.06
N ILE A 256 -21.22 8.69 9.64
CA ILE A 256 -20.57 7.54 8.97
C ILE A 256 -21.33 7.19 7.71
N LEU A 257 -22.67 7.11 7.74
CA LEU A 257 -23.48 6.81 6.57
C LEU A 257 -23.33 7.89 5.48
N CYS A 258 -23.30 9.17 5.86
CA CYS A 258 -23.00 10.27 4.93
C CYS A 258 -21.64 10.10 4.27
N GLY A 259 -20.59 9.83 5.05
CA GLY A 259 -19.24 9.60 4.54
C GLY A 259 -19.17 8.39 3.59
N ALA A 260 -19.83 7.28 3.96
CA ALA A 260 -19.91 6.08 3.13
C ALA A 260 -20.61 6.35 1.80
N MET A 261 -21.72 7.09 1.81
CA MET A 261 -22.44 7.50 0.58
C MET A 261 -21.59 8.40 -0.30
N LEU A 262 -20.80 9.33 0.27
CA LEU A 262 -19.88 10.16 -0.49
C LEU A 262 -18.80 9.31 -1.20
N ILE A 263 -18.25 8.31 -0.52
CA ILE A 263 -17.28 7.39 -1.13
C ILE A 263 -17.94 6.59 -2.25
N CYS A 264 -19.16 6.10 -2.05
CA CYS A 264 -19.91 5.36 -3.08
C CYS A 264 -20.14 6.23 -4.32
N ILE A 265 -20.70 7.44 -4.15
CA ILE A 265 -20.99 8.38 -5.25
C ILE A 265 -19.68 8.81 -5.96
N ALA A 266 -18.63 9.14 -5.21
CA ALA A 266 -17.34 9.52 -5.77
C ALA A 266 -16.67 8.35 -6.48
N GLY A 267 -16.72 7.16 -5.91
CA GLY A 267 -16.15 5.95 -6.47
C GLY A 267 -16.74 5.60 -7.84
N LEU A 268 -18.06 5.66 -7.98
CA LEU A 268 -18.74 5.42 -9.24
C LEU A 268 -18.37 6.43 -10.35
N LYS A 269 -17.96 7.66 -9.98
CA LYS A 269 -17.57 8.72 -10.94
C LYS A 269 -16.08 8.74 -11.24
N VAL A 270 -15.25 8.42 -10.27
CA VAL A 270 -13.78 8.56 -10.35
C VAL A 270 -13.11 7.28 -10.82
N LEU A 271 -13.61 6.12 -10.39
CA LEU A 271 -13.02 4.84 -10.76
C LEU A 271 -13.31 4.49 -12.21
N LYS A 272 -12.26 4.13 -12.94
CA LYS A 272 -12.39 3.65 -14.31
C LYS A 272 -12.95 2.22 -14.34
N PRO A 273 -13.63 1.79 -15.42
CA PRO A 273 -14.24 0.47 -15.52
C PRO A 273 -13.27 -0.68 -15.23
N TYR A 274 -12.01 -0.60 -15.66
CA TYR A 274 -11.01 -1.64 -15.40
C TYR A 274 -10.63 -1.73 -13.91
N GLN A 275 -10.62 -0.60 -13.18
CA GLN A 275 -10.36 -0.59 -11.74
C GLN A 275 -11.51 -1.23 -10.97
N MET A 276 -12.73 -0.95 -11.40
CA MET A 276 -13.93 -1.57 -10.84
C MET A 276 -13.93 -3.08 -11.07
N LYS A 277 -13.61 -3.54 -12.29
CA LYS A 277 -13.49 -4.97 -12.60
C LYS A 277 -12.49 -5.66 -11.69
N ARG A 278 -11.30 -5.08 -11.47
CA ARG A 278 -10.28 -5.64 -10.57
C ARG A 278 -10.77 -5.84 -9.13
N LEU A 279 -11.64 -4.94 -8.64
CA LEU A 279 -12.24 -5.06 -7.31
C LEU A 279 -13.28 -6.18 -7.23
N ILE A 280 -13.98 -6.47 -8.33
CA ILE A 280 -15.04 -7.52 -8.35
C ILE A 280 -14.46 -8.89 -8.60
N VAL A 281 -13.47 -9.00 -9.46
CA VAL A 281 -12.79 -10.26 -9.81
C VAL A 281 -12.24 -10.98 -8.58
N PHE A 282 -11.93 -10.25 -7.53
CA PHE A 282 -11.59 -10.83 -6.23
C PHE A 282 -12.76 -11.63 -5.60
N LEU A 283 -14.02 -11.22 -5.84
CA LEU A 283 -15.19 -11.94 -5.33
C LEU A 283 -15.54 -13.15 -6.20
N ASP A 284 -15.38 -13.00 -7.51
CA ASP A 284 -15.57 -14.09 -8.48
C ASP A 284 -14.63 -13.90 -9.69
N PRO A 285 -13.53 -14.68 -9.77
CA PRO A 285 -12.58 -14.60 -10.87
C PRO A 285 -13.18 -14.95 -12.24
N SER A 286 -14.32 -15.65 -12.30
CA SER A 286 -14.96 -16.03 -13.56
C SER A 286 -15.54 -14.84 -14.34
N ILE A 287 -15.78 -13.72 -13.68
CA ILE A 287 -16.35 -12.50 -14.27
C ILE A 287 -15.45 -11.90 -15.34
N ASP A 288 -14.13 -12.01 -15.18
CA ASP A 288 -13.15 -11.49 -16.13
C ASP A 288 -12.13 -12.59 -16.50
N ALA A 289 -12.63 -13.65 -17.08
CA ALA A 289 -11.86 -14.87 -17.39
C ALA A 289 -10.70 -14.66 -18.38
N LEU A 290 -10.61 -13.49 -19.04
CA LEU A 290 -9.59 -13.19 -20.06
C LEU A 290 -8.51 -12.20 -19.61
N ASP A 291 -8.68 -11.51 -18.45
CA ASP A 291 -7.73 -10.49 -17.95
C ASP A 291 -7.44 -10.71 -16.46
N SER A 292 -8.01 -9.92 -15.58
CA SER A 292 -7.68 -9.93 -14.13
C SER A 292 -8.03 -11.27 -13.47
N GLY A 293 -9.14 -11.91 -13.86
CA GLY A 293 -9.55 -13.22 -13.37
C GLY A 293 -8.63 -14.34 -13.83
N TRP A 294 -8.18 -14.27 -15.10
CA TRP A 294 -7.17 -15.18 -15.61
C TRP A 294 -5.91 -15.17 -14.76
N ASN A 295 -5.41 -13.98 -14.47
CA ASN A 295 -4.17 -13.79 -13.71
C ASN A 295 -4.26 -14.40 -12.30
N ILE A 296 -5.38 -14.18 -11.59
CA ILE A 296 -5.61 -14.77 -10.26
C ILE A 296 -5.69 -16.30 -10.36
N ASN A 297 -6.46 -16.84 -11.31
CA ASN A 297 -6.61 -18.28 -11.49
C ASN A 297 -5.27 -18.95 -11.81
N GLN A 298 -4.48 -18.38 -12.73
CA GLN A 298 -3.14 -18.92 -13.06
C GLN A 298 -2.19 -18.82 -11.87
N SER A 299 -2.28 -17.75 -11.09
CA SER A 299 -1.53 -17.59 -9.85
C SER A 299 -1.86 -18.69 -8.84
N MET A 300 -3.15 -18.94 -8.60
CA MET A 300 -3.59 -20.01 -7.68
C MET A 300 -3.19 -21.40 -8.17
N ILE A 301 -3.27 -21.66 -9.50
CA ILE A 301 -2.81 -22.91 -10.10
C ILE A 301 -1.30 -23.07 -9.89
N ALA A 302 -0.50 -22.03 -10.12
CA ALA A 302 0.94 -22.07 -9.90
C ALA A 302 1.29 -22.39 -8.43
N ILE A 303 0.65 -21.70 -7.48
CA ILE A 303 0.86 -21.93 -6.04
C ILE A 303 0.46 -23.38 -5.68
N GLY A 304 -0.69 -23.85 -6.19
CA GLY A 304 -1.18 -25.22 -5.95
C GLY A 304 -0.27 -26.29 -6.54
N ALA A 305 0.27 -26.07 -7.75
CA ALA A 305 1.19 -26.97 -8.42
C ALA A 305 2.51 -27.15 -7.66
N GLY A 306 2.96 -26.12 -6.93
CA GLY A 306 4.20 -26.19 -6.16
C GLY A 306 4.17 -27.17 -4.99
N GLY A 307 3.00 -27.48 -4.41
CA GLY A 307 2.89 -28.40 -3.28
C GLY A 307 3.84 -28.06 -2.13
N LEU A 308 4.43 -29.08 -1.50
CA LEU A 308 5.30 -28.89 -0.33
C LEU A 308 6.73 -28.42 -0.72
N ARG A 309 7.32 -29.02 -1.77
CA ARG A 309 8.75 -28.83 -2.14
C ARG A 309 8.98 -28.07 -3.44
N GLY A 310 7.91 -27.73 -4.15
CA GLY A 310 7.98 -27.12 -5.47
C GLY A 310 8.32 -28.09 -6.61
N THR A 311 8.20 -27.57 -7.83
CA THR A 311 8.57 -28.27 -9.07
C THR A 311 10.10 -28.28 -9.35
N ARG A 312 10.88 -27.61 -8.52
CA ARG A 312 12.31 -27.26 -8.61
C ARG A 312 12.54 -25.96 -9.38
N PHE A 313 13.68 -25.32 -9.06
CA PHE A 313 14.11 -24.07 -9.70
C PHE A 313 14.26 -24.25 -11.21
N LEU A 314 13.72 -23.31 -11.98
CA LEU A 314 13.67 -23.32 -13.45
C LEU A 314 12.82 -24.47 -14.06
N GLN A 315 11.91 -25.09 -13.31
CA GLN A 315 11.04 -26.17 -13.79
C GLN A 315 9.54 -25.87 -13.56
N GLY A 316 9.18 -24.63 -13.31
CA GLY A 316 7.79 -24.19 -13.19
C GLY A 316 7.07 -24.23 -14.54
N THR A 317 5.90 -24.86 -14.61
CA THR A 317 5.12 -24.93 -15.86
C THR A 317 4.39 -23.62 -16.13
N GLN A 318 3.75 -23.04 -15.13
CA GLN A 318 2.98 -21.80 -15.29
C GLN A 318 3.88 -20.60 -15.61
N SER A 319 5.07 -20.56 -14.99
CA SER A 319 6.05 -19.51 -15.20
C SER A 319 6.70 -19.59 -16.59
N HIS A 320 7.19 -20.75 -17.00
CA HIS A 320 7.98 -20.88 -18.25
C HIS A 320 7.13 -20.90 -19.52
N TYR A 321 5.88 -21.39 -19.46
CA TYR A 321 4.93 -21.25 -20.58
C TYR A 321 4.27 -19.89 -20.68
N LYS A 322 4.63 -18.94 -19.76
CA LYS A 322 4.11 -17.56 -19.71
C LYS A 322 2.58 -17.46 -19.63
N PHE A 323 1.95 -18.45 -18.97
CA PHE A 323 0.50 -18.39 -18.74
C PHE A 323 0.11 -17.26 -17.76
N LEU A 324 1.04 -16.85 -16.89
CA LEU A 324 0.83 -15.78 -15.93
C LEU A 324 1.45 -14.47 -16.47
N PRO A 325 0.66 -13.43 -16.78
CA PRO A 325 1.19 -12.11 -17.12
C PRO A 325 1.82 -11.43 -15.91
N GLU A 326 2.67 -10.43 -16.15
CA GLU A 326 3.29 -9.59 -15.11
C GLU A 326 4.01 -10.38 -14.00
N GLN A 327 4.60 -11.50 -14.37
CA GLN A 327 5.28 -12.42 -13.47
C GLN A 327 6.33 -11.76 -12.58
N PRO A 328 7.30 -10.98 -13.12
CA PRO A 328 8.38 -10.44 -12.30
C PRO A 328 7.96 -9.31 -11.38
N THR A 329 6.82 -8.67 -11.63
CA THR A 329 6.32 -7.52 -10.86
C THR A 329 5.35 -7.94 -9.77
N ASP A 330 4.10 -8.24 -10.17
CA ASP A 330 2.98 -8.40 -9.25
C ASP A 330 2.83 -9.83 -8.75
N PHE A 331 3.22 -10.83 -9.57
CA PHE A 331 3.00 -12.25 -9.31
C PHE A 331 4.29 -13.05 -9.02
N ILE A 332 5.37 -12.39 -8.62
CA ILE A 332 6.66 -13.04 -8.33
C ILE A 332 6.54 -14.13 -7.25
N PHE A 333 5.66 -13.94 -6.26
CA PHE A 333 5.43 -14.93 -5.21
C PHE A 333 4.78 -16.21 -5.73
N SER A 334 3.97 -16.13 -6.80
CA SER A 334 3.35 -17.31 -7.44
C SER A 334 4.41 -18.21 -8.07
N ILE A 335 5.41 -17.61 -8.77
CA ILE A 335 6.54 -18.34 -9.35
C ILE A 335 7.38 -18.99 -8.26
N LEU A 336 7.70 -18.21 -7.21
CA LEU A 336 8.45 -18.72 -6.06
C LEU A 336 7.74 -19.93 -5.43
N SER A 337 6.42 -19.82 -5.27
CA SER A 337 5.62 -20.89 -4.68
C SER A 337 5.48 -22.09 -5.63
N GLU A 338 5.46 -21.90 -6.96
CA GLU A 338 5.50 -22.99 -7.93
C GLU A 338 6.82 -23.75 -7.86
N GLU A 339 7.96 -23.04 -7.88
CA GLU A 339 9.28 -23.66 -7.99
C GLU A 339 9.86 -24.16 -6.66
N TRP A 340 9.64 -23.43 -5.53
CA TRP A 340 10.16 -23.79 -4.21
C TRP A 340 9.05 -24.32 -3.26
N GLY A 341 7.80 -24.33 -3.69
CA GLY A 341 6.66 -24.84 -2.94
C GLY A 341 6.39 -24.09 -1.65
N PHE A 342 5.68 -24.76 -0.75
CA PHE A 342 5.33 -24.25 0.58
C PHE A 342 6.57 -23.87 1.41
N ILE A 343 7.66 -24.66 1.30
CA ILE A 343 8.92 -24.38 2.04
C ILE A 343 9.50 -23.03 1.59
N GLY A 344 9.52 -22.74 0.29
CA GLY A 344 9.97 -21.45 -0.24
C GLY A 344 9.13 -20.28 0.27
N GLY A 345 7.80 -20.44 0.27
CA GLY A 345 6.89 -19.46 0.86
C GLY A 345 7.16 -19.22 2.33
N MET A 346 7.40 -20.26 3.14
CA MET A 346 7.73 -20.15 4.56
C MET A 346 9.06 -19.43 4.81
N ILE A 347 10.07 -19.63 3.96
CA ILE A 347 11.33 -18.88 4.03
C ILE A 347 11.07 -17.38 3.84
N VAL A 348 10.31 -17.00 2.80
CA VAL A 348 9.97 -15.60 2.54
C VAL A 348 9.18 -15.00 3.70
N PHE A 349 8.17 -15.71 4.21
CA PHE A 349 7.39 -15.25 5.36
C PHE A 349 8.25 -15.04 6.60
N SER A 350 9.17 -15.96 6.88
CA SER A 350 10.09 -15.87 8.02
C SER A 350 11.01 -14.64 7.91
N LEU A 351 11.50 -14.33 6.72
CA LEU A 351 12.33 -13.15 6.47
C LEU A 351 11.53 -11.85 6.65
N TYR A 352 10.28 -11.77 6.14
CA TYR A 352 9.42 -10.61 6.39
C TYR A 352 9.05 -10.45 7.86
N ILE A 353 8.71 -11.53 8.55
CA ILE A 353 8.45 -11.50 10.00
C ILE A 353 9.68 -11.01 10.76
N MET A 354 10.90 -11.41 10.34
CA MET A 354 12.13 -10.92 10.93
C MET A 354 12.27 -9.40 10.72
N ILE A 355 12.04 -8.88 9.50
CA ILE A 355 12.05 -7.45 9.21
C ILE A 355 11.04 -6.72 10.12
N PHE A 356 9.79 -7.18 10.20
CA PHE A 356 8.76 -6.55 11.04
C PHE A 356 9.16 -6.53 12.53
N ARG A 357 9.70 -7.63 13.04
CA ARG A 357 10.18 -7.71 14.43
C ARG A 357 11.34 -6.76 14.70
N ARG A 358 12.27 -6.62 13.75
CA ARG A 358 13.43 -5.73 13.90
C ARG A 358 13.04 -4.26 13.83
N ILE A 359 12.16 -3.86 12.90
CA ILE A 359 11.64 -2.49 12.81
C ILE A 359 10.85 -2.15 14.10
N ARG A 360 9.97 -3.07 14.57
CA ARG A 360 9.25 -2.90 15.83
C ARG A 360 10.19 -2.73 17.01
N LYS A 361 11.27 -3.54 17.07
CA LYS A 361 12.28 -3.42 18.12
C LYS A 361 12.97 -2.06 18.10
N ALA A 362 13.32 -1.53 16.92
CA ALA A 362 13.85 -0.18 16.75
C ALA A 362 12.86 0.87 17.25
N ALA A 363 11.57 0.78 16.87
CA ALA A 363 10.52 1.68 17.34
C ALA A 363 10.34 1.68 18.86
N LEU A 364 10.39 0.50 19.50
CA LEU A 364 10.22 0.36 20.95
C LEU A 364 11.43 0.85 21.76
N ARG A 365 12.63 0.80 21.18
CA ARG A 365 13.87 1.29 21.82
C ARG A 365 14.08 2.79 21.64
N CYS A 366 13.41 3.39 20.64
CA CYS A 366 13.57 4.80 20.35
C CYS A 366 13.01 5.65 21.49
N SER A 367 13.86 6.49 22.07
CA SER A 367 13.48 7.47 23.11
C SER A 367 12.76 8.68 22.51
N ASP A 368 13.09 9.05 21.27
CA ASP A 368 12.46 10.15 20.54
C ASP A 368 11.14 9.74 19.94
N PHE A 369 10.09 10.51 20.22
CA PHE A 369 8.73 10.20 19.73
C PHE A 369 8.61 10.31 18.22
N TYR A 370 9.33 11.24 17.59
CA TYR A 370 9.40 11.34 16.13
C TYR A 370 9.99 10.08 15.50
N GLY A 371 11.16 9.64 15.97
CA GLY A 371 11.82 8.44 15.48
C GLY A 371 10.96 7.17 15.65
N LYS A 372 10.23 7.07 16.79
CA LYS A 372 9.27 6.00 17.02
C LYS A 372 8.15 5.99 15.97
N LEU A 373 7.55 7.16 15.68
CA LEU A 373 6.49 7.29 14.69
C LEU A 373 6.98 6.96 13.27
N VAL A 374 8.20 7.40 12.91
CA VAL A 374 8.82 7.09 11.61
C VAL A 374 9.00 5.58 11.46
N CYS A 375 9.59 4.89 12.45
CA CYS A 375 9.75 3.44 12.40
C CYS A 375 8.41 2.72 12.23
N ILE A 376 7.37 3.16 12.93
CA ILE A 376 6.03 2.56 12.82
C ILE A 376 5.43 2.82 11.44
N GLY A 377 5.53 4.02 10.90
CA GLY A 377 5.06 4.33 9.55
C GLY A 377 5.75 3.47 8.49
N MET A 378 7.09 3.30 8.59
CA MET A 378 7.84 2.41 7.69
C MET A 378 7.42 0.95 7.85
N GLN A 379 7.19 0.48 9.08
CA GLN A 379 6.68 -0.87 9.32
C GLN A 379 5.35 -1.10 8.62
N VAL A 380 4.44 -0.14 8.67
CA VAL A 380 3.11 -0.25 8.04
C VAL A 380 3.22 -0.36 6.52
N ILE A 381 4.13 0.39 5.86
CA ILE A 381 4.38 0.21 4.42
C ILE A 381 4.73 -1.25 4.12
N PHE A 382 5.74 -1.81 4.80
CA PHE A 382 6.20 -3.18 4.55
C PHE A 382 5.10 -4.21 4.82
N MET A 383 4.36 -4.05 5.91
CA MET A 383 3.25 -4.95 6.25
C MET A 383 2.12 -4.88 5.20
N TYR A 384 1.75 -3.67 4.79
CA TYR A 384 0.68 -3.47 3.82
C TYR A 384 1.04 -4.05 2.45
N HIS A 385 2.23 -3.75 1.92
CA HIS A 385 2.72 -4.33 0.67
C HIS A 385 2.75 -5.86 0.72
N PHE A 386 3.27 -6.43 1.81
CA PHE A 386 3.29 -7.88 2.03
C PHE A 386 1.88 -8.48 2.04
N MET A 387 0.97 -7.92 2.85
CA MET A 387 -0.39 -8.45 2.99
C MET A 387 -1.18 -8.36 1.68
N ILE A 388 -1.11 -7.21 1.00
CA ILE A 388 -1.87 -7.02 -0.25
C ILE A 388 -1.31 -7.88 -1.38
N ASN A 389 0.02 -7.91 -1.58
CA ASN A 389 0.60 -8.70 -2.67
C ASN A 389 0.36 -10.20 -2.46
N ILE A 390 0.68 -10.74 -1.28
CA ILE A 390 0.43 -12.16 -0.98
C ILE A 390 -1.06 -12.49 -1.03
N GLY A 391 -1.91 -11.64 -0.44
CA GLY A 391 -3.36 -11.82 -0.47
C GLY A 391 -3.93 -11.81 -1.89
N MET A 392 -3.39 -10.94 -2.77
CA MET A 392 -3.79 -10.84 -4.16
C MET A 392 -3.45 -12.13 -4.94
N VAL A 393 -2.24 -12.63 -4.83
CA VAL A 393 -1.81 -13.84 -5.56
C VAL A 393 -2.49 -15.10 -5.05
N MET A 394 -2.96 -15.10 -3.80
CA MET A 394 -3.76 -16.18 -3.21
C MET A 394 -5.27 -16.03 -3.44
N GLY A 395 -5.72 -15.00 -4.16
CA GLY A 395 -7.14 -14.73 -4.39
C GLY A 395 -7.93 -14.25 -3.16
N ILE A 396 -7.25 -13.81 -2.08
CA ILE A 396 -7.88 -13.35 -0.83
C ILE A 396 -8.10 -11.83 -0.85
N MET A 397 -7.34 -11.09 -1.67
CA MET A 397 -7.39 -9.63 -1.80
C MET A 397 -7.53 -9.22 -3.27
N PRO A 398 -8.13 -8.06 -3.56
CA PRO A 398 -8.25 -7.58 -4.94
C PRO A 398 -6.89 -7.27 -5.58
N VAL A 399 -6.84 -7.32 -6.92
CA VAL A 399 -5.64 -7.02 -7.70
C VAL A 399 -5.35 -5.51 -7.66
N MET A 400 -4.39 -5.11 -6.84
CA MET A 400 -4.05 -3.70 -6.62
C MET A 400 -2.80 -3.23 -7.38
N GLY A 401 -2.01 -4.16 -7.96
CA GLY A 401 -0.75 -3.80 -8.62
C GLY A 401 0.30 -3.25 -7.65
N ILE A 402 0.34 -3.77 -6.43
CA ILE A 402 1.32 -3.38 -5.39
C ILE A 402 2.43 -4.41 -5.37
N PRO A 403 3.71 -4.01 -5.61
CA PRO A 403 4.82 -4.95 -5.63
C PRO A 403 5.16 -5.49 -4.24
N LEU A 404 5.66 -6.72 -4.19
CA LEU A 404 6.23 -7.32 -3.00
C LEU A 404 7.66 -6.79 -2.81
N LEU A 405 7.83 -5.85 -1.87
CA LEU A 405 9.07 -5.10 -1.70
C LEU A 405 10.28 -6.04 -1.50
N PHE A 406 11.42 -5.74 -2.11
CA PHE A 406 12.65 -6.51 -2.22
C PHE A 406 12.60 -7.73 -3.14
N LEU A 407 11.44 -8.38 -3.36
CA LEU A 407 11.30 -9.52 -4.27
C LEU A 407 10.92 -9.10 -5.68
N SER A 408 9.88 -8.27 -5.82
CA SER A 408 9.35 -7.86 -7.12
C SER A 408 10.33 -7.00 -7.91
N TYR A 409 10.28 -7.14 -9.23
CA TYR A 409 10.99 -6.26 -10.15
C TYR A 409 10.45 -4.82 -10.05
N GLY A 410 11.36 -3.86 -9.85
CA GLY A 410 11.01 -2.45 -9.81
C GLY A 410 12.07 -1.59 -9.12
N GLY A 411 12.73 -0.69 -9.88
CA GLY A 411 13.80 0.17 -9.35
C GLY A 411 13.29 1.15 -8.29
N SER A 412 12.20 1.87 -8.57
CA SER A 412 11.67 2.89 -7.66
C SER A 412 11.14 2.29 -6.35
N SER A 413 10.41 1.18 -6.42
CA SER A 413 9.90 0.47 -5.23
C SER A 413 11.03 -0.12 -4.39
N LEU A 414 12.05 -0.68 -5.03
CA LEU A 414 13.22 -1.21 -4.33
C LEU A 414 14.03 -0.10 -3.66
N TRP A 415 14.31 1.01 -4.36
CA TRP A 415 15.04 2.14 -3.79
C TRP A 415 14.28 2.79 -2.64
N SER A 416 12.96 2.97 -2.76
CA SER A 416 12.14 3.48 -1.67
C SER A 416 12.16 2.55 -0.46
N ALA A 417 12.10 1.24 -0.68
CA ALA A 417 12.21 0.25 0.39
C ALA A 417 13.59 0.28 1.06
N MET A 418 14.69 0.35 0.28
CA MET A 418 16.05 0.44 0.81
C MET A 418 16.28 1.74 1.60
N ILE A 419 15.77 2.89 1.13
CA ILE A 419 15.81 4.16 1.86
C ILE A 419 15.02 4.03 3.17
N SER A 420 13.84 3.42 3.15
CA SER A 420 13.03 3.20 4.35
C SER A 420 13.76 2.38 5.41
N ILE A 421 14.43 1.29 5.01
CA ILE A 421 15.29 0.49 5.91
C ILE A 421 16.48 1.31 6.38
N GLY A 422 17.12 2.09 5.51
CA GLY A 422 18.22 2.99 5.87
C GLY A 422 17.82 3.98 6.97
N ILE A 423 16.64 4.59 6.86
CA ILE A 423 16.11 5.50 7.91
C ILE A 423 15.92 4.75 9.23
N VAL A 424 15.30 3.56 9.23
CA VAL A 424 15.09 2.75 10.43
C VAL A 424 16.43 2.35 11.06
N MET A 425 17.41 1.94 10.25
CA MET A 425 18.75 1.61 10.74
C MET A 425 19.47 2.85 11.29
N GLY A 426 19.33 4.01 10.63
CA GLY A 426 19.88 5.28 11.10
C GLY A 426 19.33 5.71 12.46
N ILE A 427 18.02 5.49 12.69
CA ILE A 427 17.39 5.70 13.99
C ILE A 427 17.96 4.71 15.02
N ASN A 428 18.08 3.44 14.69
CA ASN A 428 18.60 2.40 15.61
C ASN A 428 20.08 2.63 15.98
N LEU A 429 20.90 3.09 15.04
CA LEU A 429 22.32 3.41 15.29
C LEU A 429 22.55 4.52 16.32
N ARG A 430 21.60 5.45 16.46
CA ARG A 430 21.70 6.63 17.32
C ARG A 430 20.91 6.51 18.64
N GLN A 431 20.34 5.35 18.89
CA GLN A 431 19.69 5.06 20.18
C GLN A 431 20.78 4.84 21.23
N ILE A 432 20.82 5.72 22.22
CA ILE A 432 21.69 5.62 23.42
C ILE A 432 20.82 5.24 24.61
#